data_8e9fde036cd71ef73aaf6b9fda112b35
#
_entry.id   8e9fde036cd71ef73aaf6b9fda112b35
#
_cell.length_a   1.000
_cell.length_b   1.000
_cell.length_c   1.000
_cell.angle_alpha   90.00
_cell.angle_beta   90.00
_cell.angle_gamma   90.00
#
_symmetry.space_group_name_H-M   'P 1'
#
loop_
_entity.id
_entity.type
_entity.pdbx_description
1 polymer ?
#
loop_
_entity_poly.entity_id
_entity_poly.type
_entity_poly.pdbx_seq_one_letter_code
_entity_poly.pdbx_strand_id
1 'polypeptide(L)'
;MSEIQVVVGIDIAKDSVEVSTLGAPGPEGGYGNDPERHSALIAQVPAGALVVMEATGGYEAALACALQAAGLAVAVVNPKRARDFAKGVGALAKTDRIDARVL
;
A
#
# COMPACT_ATOMS: atom_id res chain seq x y z
N MET A 1 -7.79 -6.80 -19.28
CA MET A 1 -8.31 -6.28 -18.02
C MET A 1 -7.30 -6.51 -16.90
N SER A 2 -7.05 -5.47 -16.15
CA SER A 2 -6.12 -5.59 -15.03
C SER A 2 -6.83 -6.09 -13.79
N GLU A 3 -6.27 -7.10 -13.18
CA GLU A 3 -6.70 -7.56 -11.88
C GLU A 3 -5.57 -7.36 -10.89
N ILE A 4 -5.92 -6.78 -9.74
CA ILE A 4 -4.95 -6.59 -8.68
C ILE A 4 -5.16 -7.73 -7.69
N GLN A 5 -4.17 -8.61 -7.61
CA GLN A 5 -4.21 -9.75 -6.71
C GLN A 5 -3.36 -9.53 -5.47
N VAL A 6 -2.50 -8.52 -5.49
CA VAL A 6 -1.62 -8.20 -4.38
C VAL A 6 -1.86 -6.77 -3.96
N VAL A 7 -2.13 -6.57 -2.68
CA VAL A 7 -2.34 -5.24 -2.11
C VAL A 7 -1.37 -5.07 -0.95
N VAL A 8 -0.68 -3.94 -0.94
CA VAL A 8 0.21 -3.56 0.14
C VAL A 8 -0.44 -2.40 0.88
N GLY A 9 -0.84 -2.64 2.12
CA GLY A 9 -1.42 -1.61 2.97
C GLY A 9 -0.36 -0.97 3.83
N ILE A 10 -0.34 0.36 3.89
CA ILE A 10 0.65 1.09 4.66
C ILE A 10 -0.03 2.08 5.59
N ASP A 11 0.25 1.95 6.88
CA ASP A 11 -0.18 2.89 7.91
C ASP A 11 0.99 3.81 8.22
N ILE A 12 0.80 5.12 8.06
CA ILE A 12 1.89 6.09 8.07
C ILE A 12 1.84 6.95 9.32
N ALA A 13 2.99 7.11 9.94
CA ALA A 13 3.22 8.08 11.01
C ALA A 13 4.38 8.98 10.63
N LYS A 14 4.68 9.95 11.47
CA LYS A 14 5.73 10.91 11.20
C LYS A 14 7.08 10.24 10.93
N ASP A 15 7.47 9.31 11.79
CA ASP A 15 8.81 8.72 11.76
C ASP A 15 8.82 7.26 11.36
N SER A 16 7.66 6.65 11.14
CA SER A 16 7.58 5.23 10.85
C SER A 16 6.37 4.88 10.01
N VAL A 17 6.44 3.72 9.36
CA VAL A 17 5.31 3.16 8.63
C VAL A 17 5.15 1.69 9.02
N GLU A 18 3.92 1.21 9.06
CA GLU A 18 3.60 -0.19 9.24
C GLU A 18 3.03 -0.75 7.96
N VAL A 19 3.55 -1.87 7.52
CA VAL A 19 3.25 -2.42 6.21
C VAL A 19 2.67 -3.82 6.35
N SER A 20 1.66 -4.11 5.55
CA SER A 20 1.07 -5.45 5.49
C SER A 20 0.73 -5.78 4.04
N THR A 21 1.04 -6.99 3.60
CA THR A 21 0.81 -7.42 2.23
C THR A 21 -0.23 -8.53 2.19
N LEU A 22 -1.20 -8.39 1.29
CA LEU A 22 -2.24 -9.38 1.05
C LEU A 22 -2.12 -9.93 -0.37
N GLY A 23 -2.34 -11.22 -0.52
CA GLY A 23 -2.41 -11.88 -1.83
C GLY A 23 -1.12 -12.52 -2.30
N ALA A 24 0.01 -12.19 -1.71
CA ALA A 24 1.31 -12.78 -2.02
C ALA A 24 2.29 -12.44 -0.91
N PRO A 25 3.44 -13.12 -0.84
CA PRO A 25 4.52 -12.69 0.05
C PRO A 25 5.01 -11.29 -0.37
N GLY A 26 5.26 -10.46 0.62
CA GLY A 26 5.72 -9.09 0.37
C GLY A 26 6.16 -8.43 1.67
N PRO A 27 6.38 -7.12 1.66
CA PRO A 27 6.86 -6.43 2.84
C PRO A 27 5.86 -6.51 3.99
N GLU A 28 6.37 -6.68 5.20
CA GLU A 28 5.60 -6.78 6.43
C GLU A 28 6.34 -6.04 7.54
N GLY A 29 5.59 -5.49 8.47
CA GLY A 29 6.16 -4.89 9.66
C GLY A 29 6.50 -3.43 9.53
N GLY A 30 7.41 -2.97 10.38
CA GLY A 30 7.74 -1.56 10.50
C GLY A 30 8.96 -1.15 9.70
N TYR A 31 8.88 0.03 9.10
CA TYR A 31 10.00 0.69 8.42
C TYR A 31 10.08 2.13 8.92
N GLY A 32 11.25 2.73 8.83
CA GLY A 32 11.37 4.17 9.07
C GLY A 32 10.70 4.95 7.94
N ASN A 33 10.20 6.13 8.28
CA ASN A 33 9.60 7.01 7.28
C ASN A 33 10.64 8.02 6.78
N ASP A 34 11.62 7.53 6.03
CA ASP A 34 12.71 8.30 5.45
C ASP A 34 13.12 7.70 4.11
N PRO A 35 13.85 8.46 3.25
CA PRO A 35 14.16 8.01 1.88
C PRO A 35 14.89 6.67 1.83
N GLU A 36 15.80 6.42 2.76
CA GLU A 36 16.57 5.20 2.78
C GLU A 36 15.70 3.99 3.07
N ARG A 37 14.81 4.10 4.03
CA ARG A 37 13.87 3.04 4.39
C ARG A 37 12.79 2.88 3.33
N HIS A 38 12.37 3.98 2.69
CA HIS A 38 11.44 3.91 1.57
C HIS A 38 12.03 3.06 0.44
N SER A 39 13.30 3.24 0.13
CA SER A 39 13.95 2.44 -0.92
C SER A 39 13.97 0.96 -0.56
N ALA A 40 14.25 0.63 0.69
CA ALA A 40 14.27 -0.76 1.16
C ALA A 40 12.86 -1.38 1.06
N LEU A 41 11.84 -0.63 1.43
CA LEU A 41 10.45 -1.08 1.35
C LEU A 41 10.05 -1.31 -0.10
N ILE A 42 10.32 -0.35 -0.97
CA ILE A 42 9.94 -0.42 -2.39
C ILE A 42 10.57 -1.63 -3.07
N ALA A 43 11.81 -1.95 -2.73
CA ALA A 43 12.50 -3.10 -3.30
C ALA A 43 11.79 -4.42 -3.00
N GLN A 44 10.97 -4.47 -1.98
CA GLN A 44 10.24 -5.68 -1.59
C GLN A 44 8.81 -5.73 -2.11
N VAL A 45 8.29 -4.63 -2.66
CA VAL A 45 6.92 -4.59 -3.16
C VAL A 45 6.81 -5.40 -4.45
N PRO A 46 5.92 -6.38 -4.53
CA PRO A 46 5.77 -7.16 -5.77
C PRO A 46 5.35 -6.29 -6.95
N ALA A 47 5.86 -6.60 -8.12
CA ALA A 47 5.46 -5.91 -9.33
C ALA A 47 3.95 -6.10 -9.56
N GLY A 48 3.27 -5.04 -9.94
CA GLY A 48 1.83 -5.09 -10.19
C GLY A 48 0.98 -4.97 -8.95
N ALA A 49 1.58 -4.84 -7.76
CA ALA A 49 0.82 -4.63 -6.54
C ALA A 49 0.18 -3.25 -6.51
N LEU A 50 -0.94 -3.16 -5.81
CA LEU A 50 -1.55 -1.88 -5.47
C LEU A 50 -1.11 -1.50 -4.06
N VAL A 51 -0.57 -0.32 -3.90
CA VAL A 51 -0.19 0.19 -2.57
C VAL A 51 -1.28 1.16 -2.10
N VAL A 52 -1.82 0.89 -0.92
CA VAL A 52 -2.88 1.72 -0.33
C VAL A 52 -2.36 2.32 0.98
N MET A 53 -2.51 3.62 1.14
CA MET A 53 -2.07 4.30 2.35
C MET A 53 -3.06 5.39 2.77
N GLU A 54 -3.06 5.72 4.06
CA GLU A 54 -3.88 6.80 4.58
C GLU A 54 -3.20 8.15 4.38
N ALA A 55 -4.01 9.17 4.11
CA ALA A 55 -3.56 10.55 4.15
C ALA A 55 -3.40 10.94 5.63
N THR A 56 -2.19 11.34 6.03
CA THR A 56 -1.85 11.63 7.42
C THR A 56 -1.22 13.01 7.58
N GLY A 57 -1.83 14.02 6.98
CA GLY A 57 -1.38 15.39 7.12
C GLY A 57 -0.06 15.70 6.43
N GLY A 58 0.30 14.91 5.41
CA GLY A 58 1.50 15.16 4.60
C GLY A 58 2.63 14.17 4.84
N TYR A 59 2.60 13.41 5.91
CA TYR A 59 3.67 12.45 6.19
C TYR A 59 3.74 11.30 5.18
N GLU A 60 2.66 11.08 4.42
CA GLU A 60 2.60 10.06 3.38
C GLU A 60 3.22 10.52 2.04
N ALA A 61 3.39 11.83 1.85
CA ALA A 61 3.71 12.38 0.53
C ALA A 61 5.03 11.87 -0.05
N ALA A 62 6.07 11.86 0.73
CA ALA A 62 7.38 11.42 0.25
C ALA A 62 7.38 9.96 -0.18
N LEU A 63 6.75 9.10 0.61
CA LEU A 63 6.65 7.67 0.28
C LEU A 63 5.76 7.47 -0.95
N ALA A 64 4.63 8.16 -1.03
CA ALA A 64 3.75 8.06 -2.19
C ALA A 64 4.47 8.45 -3.47
N CYS A 65 5.23 9.53 -3.46
CA CYS A 65 6.02 9.95 -4.62
C CYS A 65 7.08 8.93 -4.99
N ALA A 66 7.77 8.36 -4.00
CA ALA A 66 8.80 7.37 -4.25
C ALA A 66 8.22 6.09 -4.87
N LEU A 67 7.07 5.64 -4.38
CA LEU A 67 6.37 4.47 -4.93
C LEU A 67 5.91 4.71 -6.37
N GLN A 68 5.35 5.88 -6.64
CA GLN A 68 4.92 6.23 -8.00
C GLN A 68 6.11 6.34 -8.95
N ALA A 69 7.21 6.91 -8.49
CA ALA A 69 8.43 7.01 -9.28
C ALA A 69 8.99 5.63 -9.63
N ALA A 70 8.74 4.65 -8.78
CA ALA A 70 9.15 3.25 -9.03
C ALA A 70 8.17 2.51 -9.94
N GLY A 71 7.13 3.16 -10.43
CA GLY A 71 6.16 2.56 -11.33
C GLY A 71 5.05 1.78 -10.67
N LEU A 72 4.87 1.94 -9.37
CA LEU A 72 3.84 1.23 -8.63
C LEU A 72 2.53 2.02 -8.60
N ALA A 73 1.41 1.30 -8.57
CA ALA A 73 0.11 1.92 -8.41
C ALA A 73 -0.09 2.28 -6.93
N VAL A 74 -0.45 3.52 -6.65
CA VAL A 74 -0.61 4.02 -5.28
C VAL A 74 -1.97 4.68 -5.14
N ALA A 75 -2.70 4.32 -4.08
CA ALA A 75 -3.93 4.98 -3.70
C ALA A 75 -3.74 5.59 -2.32
N VAL A 76 -3.88 6.92 -2.23
CA VAL A 76 -3.87 7.61 -0.95
C VAL A 76 -5.31 7.96 -0.61
N VAL A 77 -5.79 7.44 0.52
CA VAL A 77 -7.19 7.53 0.91
C VAL A 77 -7.33 8.17 2.29
N ASN A 78 -8.52 8.67 2.59
CA ASN A 78 -8.75 9.19 3.94
C ASN A 78 -8.90 8.02 4.94
N PRO A 79 -8.72 8.26 6.25
CA PRO A 79 -8.72 7.17 7.24
C PRO A 79 -9.96 6.29 7.21
N LYS A 80 -11.13 6.88 7.03
CA LYS A 80 -12.37 6.11 6.99
C LYS A 80 -12.39 5.19 5.77
N ARG A 81 -12.04 5.73 4.61
CA ARG A 81 -12.02 4.94 3.37
C ARG A 81 -10.97 3.85 3.41
N ALA A 82 -9.84 4.12 4.07
CA ALA A 82 -8.81 3.10 4.22
C ALA A 82 -9.33 1.90 4.99
N ARG A 83 -10.06 2.14 6.08
CA ARG A 83 -10.65 1.04 6.85
C ARG A 83 -11.70 0.28 6.07
N ASP A 84 -12.58 0.99 5.37
CA ASP A 84 -13.63 0.37 4.58
C ASP A 84 -13.02 -0.45 3.43
N PHE A 85 -12.02 0.09 2.79
CA PHE A 85 -11.29 -0.59 1.73
C PHE A 85 -10.60 -1.85 2.25
N ALA A 86 -9.96 -1.77 3.41
CA ALA A 86 -9.29 -2.91 4.01
C ALA A 86 -10.27 -4.07 4.28
N LYS A 87 -11.47 -3.76 4.74
CA LYS A 87 -12.51 -4.77 4.93
C LYS A 87 -12.93 -5.39 3.60
N GLY A 88 -13.11 -4.56 2.57
CA GLY A 88 -13.46 -5.02 1.24
C GLY A 88 -12.38 -5.91 0.64
N VAL A 89 -11.13 -5.51 0.80
CA VAL A 89 -9.99 -6.28 0.32
C VAL A 89 -9.92 -7.63 1.02
N GLY A 90 -10.13 -7.65 2.34
CA GLY A 90 -10.16 -8.90 3.09
C GLY A 90 -11.22 -9.87 2.59
N ALA A 91 -12.40 -9.36 2.25
CA ALA A 91 -13.47 -10.17 1.69
C ALA A 91 -13.15 -10.63 0.27
N LEU A 92 -12.60 -9.73 -0.55
CA LEU A 92 -12.26 -10.03 -1.95
C LEU A 92 -11.08 -10.97 -2.08
N ALA A 93 -10.13 -10.90 -1.15
CA ALA A 93 -8.98 -11.79 -1.17
C ALA A 93 -9.39 -13.26 -1.06
N LYS A 94 -10.55 -13.53 -0.48
CA LYS A 94 -11.07 -14.89 -0.40
C LYS A 94 -11.55 -15.42 -1.75
N THR A 95 -11.75 -14.53 -2.72
CA THR A 95 -12.14 -14.90 -4.07
C THR A 95 -10.97 -14.89 -5.04
N ASP A 96 -9.77 -14.72 -4.52
CA ASP A 96 -8.51 -14.74 -5.26
C ASP A 96 -8.35 -13.61 -6.25
N ARG A 97 -9.19 -12.57 -6.18
CA ARG A 97 -8.98 -11.46 -7.09
C ARG A 97 -9.62 -10.17 -6.59
N ILE A 98 -8.93 -9.09 -6.88
CA ILE A 98 -9.35 -7.75 -6.54
C ILE A 98 -9.38 -6.93 -7.82
N ASP A 99 -10.54 -6.34 -8.12
CA ASP A 99 -10.69 -5.47 -9.28
C ASP A 99 -10.16 -4.08 -8.95
N ALA A 100 -9.29 -3.56 -9.80
CA ALA A 100 -8.73 -2.22 -9.62
C ALA A 100 -9.80 -1.13 -9.56
N ARG A 101 -10.98 -1.37 -10.12
CA ARG A 101 -12.08 -0.41 -10.11
C ARG A 101 -12.71 -0.23 -8.73
N VAL A 102 -12.41 -1.09 -7.80
CA VAL A 102 -12.89 -0.94 -6.42
C VAL A 102 -12.36 0.34 -5.78
N LEU A 103 -11.25 0.84 -6.29
CA LEU A 103 -10.70 2.10 -5.85
C LEU A 103 -11.43 3.27 -6.48
#